data_a230d5ad0b0f0e69318f65620a8136bf
#
_entry.id   a230d5ad0b0f0e69318f65620a8136bf
#
_cell.length_a   1.000
_cell.length_b   1.000
_cell.length_c   1.000
_cell.angle_alpha   90.00
_cell.angle_beta   90.00
_cell.angle_gamma   90.00
#
_symmetry.space_group_name_H-M   'P 1'
#
loop_
_entity.id
_entity.type
_entity.pdbx_description
1 polymer ?
#
loop_
_entity_poly.entity_id
_entity_poly.type
_entity_poly.pdbx_seq_one_letter_code
_entity_poly.pdbx_strand_id
1 'polypeptide(L)'
;MAINRRNFLKTTAMGLAGTLVLGSCVGNGKGAKKKLKTNPFGEIINVGAIGLGRQCLSVSKGFTKITNVRIVGCADVYKDKCTRYVNTINEIYAKKGIASDVTVYESYEALLANPDIHAVIIATPDHWHAAIAIAALNAGKDVYLEKPMTFTIYEGQQLIKAVRENGRILQVGCQQRSDAAFQHAVKMVQEGKLGKIQRIKAKFGAPPTPYDLPRTKLPEGLDWDKWLGPLPLYVHYHDDMNPPISLNPVKKEHCWGAWRWYRETGGGFTTDWGAHMIDIAQWAIGMDGRGPVEVIPAGVDGAEYLTWIYDNGVVMTEEPLPVSQENGVRFEGELGWIEVTRKQFHTSNPDLMFVREDKGGEYEEAPAHYQAFIDSMISREDPNAPVEVGHRTCTACNLGNIAHEVKHAIKRDQ
;
A
#
# COMPACT_ATOMS: atom_id res chain seq x y z
N MET A 1 19.16 -8.47 22.96
CA MET A 1 18.28 -9.57 23.38
C MET A 1 17.46 -10.02 22.18
N ALA A 2 17.65 -11.23 21.69
CA ALA A 2 16.88 -11.74 20.57
C ALA A 2 15.39 -11.84 21.00
N ILE A 3 14.51 -11.18 20.28
CA ILE A 3 13.06 -11.24 20.52
C ILE A 3 12.59 -12.64 20.13
N ASN A 4 12.31 -13.48 21.12
CA ASN A 4 11.73 -14.80 20.91
C ASN A 4 10.28 -14.65 20.44
N ARG A 5 9.86 -15.43 19.42
CA ARG A 5 8.52 -15.44 18.81
C ARG A 5 7.35 -15.41 19.80
N ARG A 6 7.51 -15.99 21.00
CA ARG A 6 6.53 -15.93 22.10
C ARG A 6 6.42 -14.56 22.77
N ASN A 7 7.45 -13.74 22.73
CA ASN A 7 7.45 -12.41 23.34
C ASN A 7 6.86 -11.34 22.42
N PHE A 8 6.90 -11.53 21.11
CA PHE A 8 6.26 -10.64 20.14
C PHE A 8 4.73 -10.53 20.36
N LEU A 9 4.06 -11.65 20.62
CA LEU A 9 2.62 -11.68 20.92
C LEU A 9 2.27 -11.13 22.33
N LYS A 10 3.24 -11.05 23.25
CA LYS A 10 3.02 -10.54 24.62
C LYS A 10 3.28 -9.02 24.74
N THR A 11 4.15 -8.45 23.93
CA THR A 11 4.48 -7.01 23.99
C THR A 11 3.36 -6.13 23.40
N THR A 12 2.50 -6.68 22.54
CA THR A 12 1.29 -6.00 22.05
C THR A 12 0.14 -5.93 23.05
N ALA A 13 0.24 -6.63 24.19
CA ALA A 13 -0.83 -6.73 25.20
C ALA A 13 -0.65 -5.85 26.46
N MET A 14 0.47 -5.14 26.62
CA MET A 14 0.74 -4.31 27.80
C MET A 14 0.94 -2.82 27.46
N GLY A 15 -0.16 -2.13 27.29
CA GLY A 15 -0.16 -0.68 27.13
C GLY A 15 -1.55 -0.08 27.26
N LEU A 16 -2.19 -0.27 28.42
CA LEU A 16 -3.50 0.35 28.69
C LEU A 16 -3.52 0.92 30.10
N ALA A 17 -3.36 2.24 30.22
CA ALA A 17 -4.06 3.07 31.20
C ALA A 17 -3.77 4.56 30.90
N GLY A 18 -4.75 5.29 30.44
CA GLY A 18 -4.67 6.75 30.22
C GLY A 18 -6.03 7.30 29.79
N THR A 19 -6.64 8.05 30.62
CA THR A 19 -7.97 8.60 30.73
C THR A 19 -8.49 9.35 29.48
N LEU A 20 -9.75 9.08 29.13
CA LEU A 20 -10.59 9.81 28.17
C LEU A 20 -10.98 11.21 28.72
N VAL A 21 -10.84 12.24 27.88
CA VAL A 21 -11.62 13.47 27.98
C VAL A 21 -12.26 13.73 26.61
N LEU A 22 -13.58 13.60 26.59
CA LEU A 22 -14.43 13.95 25.44
C LEU A 22 -14.75 15.45 25.48
N GLY A 23 -14.45 16.16 24.40
CA GLY A 23 -14.89 17.53 24.16
C GLY A 23 -15.48 17.65 22.76
N SER A 24 -16.82 17.64 22.67
CA SER A 24 -17.56 17.95 21.44
C SER A 24 -17.64 19.46 21.25
N CYS A 25 -17.31 19.97 20.06
CA CYS A 25 -17.80 21.27 19.58
C CYS A 25 -18.07 21.21 18.09
N VAL A 26 -19.35 21.26 17.73
CA VAL A 26 -19.86 21.57 16.40
C VAL A 26 -19.80 23.08 16.19
N GLY A 27 -19.16 23.54 15.12
CA GLY A 27 -19.15 24.96 14.75
C GLY A 27 -19.15 25.13 13.23
N ASN A 28 -20.29 25.55 12.68
CA ASN A 28 -20.42 26.08 11.32
C ASN A 28 -19.67 27.40 11.17
N GLY A 29 -18.83 27.54 10.13
CA GLY A 29 -18.14 28.83 9.88
C GLY A 29 -17.46 28.94 8.52
N LYS A 30 -17.93 29.88 7.76
CA LYS A 30 -17.55 30.37 6.43
C LYS A 30 -16.04 30.47 6.17
N GLY A 31 -15.66 30.28 4.90
CA GLY A 31 -14.33 30.28 4.32
C GLY A 31 -13.33 31.30 4.90
N ALA A 32 -12.46 30.83 5.75
CA ALA A 32 -11.24 31.52 6.13
C ALA A 32 -10.08 30.96 5.29
N LYS A 33 -9.30 31.82 4.65
CA LYS A 33 -8.02 31.49 4.03
C LYS A 33 -7.20 30.71 5.07
N LYS A 34 -6.96 29.40 4.82
CA LYS A 34 -6.13 28.55 5.68
C LYS A 34 -4.76 29.23 5.84
N LYS A 35 -4.41 29.70 7.02
CA LYS A 35 -3.04 30.11 7.35
C LYS A 35 -2.17 28.88 7.14
N LEU A 36 -1.15 29.00 6.28
CA LEU A 36 -0.11 27.97 6.16
C LEU A 36 0.42 27.67 7.57
N LYS A 37 0.18 26.47 8.07
CA LYS A 37 0.77 26.00 9.32
C LYS A 37 2.29 25.98 9.11
N THR A 38 3.05 26.53 10.04
CA THR A 38 4.51 26.40 10.03
C THR A 38 4.87 24.92 10.08
N ASN A 39 5.82 24.51 9.24
CA ASN A 39 6.29 23.11 9.23
C ASN A 39 6.84 22.74 10.63
N PRO A 40 6.23 21.78 11.34
CA PRO A 40 6.65 21.40 12.69
C PRO A 40 8.01 20.71 12.73
N PHE A 41 8.56 20.32 11.58
CA PHE A 41 9.84 19.61 11.43
C PHE A 41 11.00 20.55 11.05
N GLY A 42 10.77 21.87 10.97
CA GLY A 42 11.77 22.82 10.48
C GLY A 42 11.80 22.92 8.96
N GLU A 43 12.96 23.28 8.39
CA GLU A 43 13.09 23.47 6.94
C GLU A 43 13.08 22.15 6.16
N ILE A 44 13.65 21.09 6.75
CA ILE A 44 13.84 19.79 6.09
C ILE A 44 13.14 18.67 6.87
N ILE A 45 12.40 17.85 6.16
CA ILE A 45 11.79 16.62 6.66
C ILE A 45 12.72 15.44 6.33
N ASN A 46 13.30 14.87 7.37
CA ASN A 46 14.18 13.70 7.25
C ASN A 46 13.36 12.41 7.22
N VAL A 47 13.63 11.58 6.22
CA VAL A 47 12.92 10.32 5.97
C VAL A 47 13.90 9.15 6.00
N GLY A 48 13.52 8.08 6.69
CA GLY A 48 14.20 6.78 6.64
C GLY A 48 13.50 5.84 5.64
N ALA A 49 14.21 4.83 5.14
CA ALA A 49 13.66 3.83 4.24
C ALA A 49 13.92 2.42 4.78
N ILE A 50 12.89 1.56 4.78
CA ILE A 50 12.94 0.20 5.32
C ILE A 50 12.42 -0.79 4.28
N GLY A 51 13.20 -1.85 3.99
CA GLY A 51 12.90 -2.82 2.94
C GLY A 51 13.25 -2.29 1.55
N LEU A 52 14.54 -2.34 1.20
CA LEU A 52 15.16 -1.62 0.08
C LEU A 52 15.05 -2.34 -1.27
N GLY A 53 13.90 -2.98 -1.51
CA GLY A 53 13.58 -3.59 -2.79
C GLY A 53 13.33 -2.57 -3.92
N ARG A 54 12.93 -3.08 -5.09
CA ARG A 54 12.63 -2.25 -6.26
C ARG A 54 11.58 -1.19 -5.98
N GLN A 55 10.50 -1.55 -5.26
CA GLN A 55 9.41 -0.62 -4.96
C GLN A 55 9.89 0.50 -4.03
N CYS A 56 10.61 0.18 -2.97
CA CYS A 56 11.18 1.20 -2.09
C CYS A 56 12.05 2.20 -2.85
N LEU A 57 12.89 1.69 -3.76
CA LEU A 57 13.77 2.56 -4.57
C LEU A 57 12.96 3.48 -5.50
N SER A 58 11.86 2.98 -6.11
CA SER A 58 10.95 3.79 -6.93
C SER A 58 10.28 4.89 -6.11
N VAL A 59 9.67 4.54 -4.99
CA VAL A 59 9.03 5.47 -4.05
C VAL A 59 10.03 6.52 -3.57
N SER A 60 11.21 6.08 -3.14
CA SER A 60 12.27 6.98 -2.66
C SER A 60 12.72 7.99 -3.71
N LYS A 61 12.85 7.57 -4.98
CA LYS A 61 13.12 8.50 -6.09
C LYS A 61 12.02 9.56 -6.22
N GLY A 62 10.76 9.21 -5.98
CA GLY A 62 9.65 10.15 -5.91
C GLY A 62 9.84 11.17 -4.78
N PHE A 63 10.13 10.71 -3.56
CA PHE A 63 10.40 11.57 -2.41
C PHE A 63 11.60 12.50 -2.61
N THR A 64 12.66 12.06 -3.30
CA THR A 64 13.80 12.96 -3.58
C THR A 64 13.44 14.13 -4.49
N LYS A 65 12.30 14.11 -5.19
CA LYS A 65 11.83 15.23 -6.02
C LYS A 65 11.22 16.36 -5.19
N ILE A 66 10.84 16.10 -3.94
CA ILE A 66 10.22 17.08 -3.03
C ILE A 66 11.34 17.92 -2.35
N THR A 67 11.27 19.23 -2.53
CA THR A 67 12.38 20.14 -2.18
C THR A 67 12.78 20.10 -0.71
N ASN A 68 11.81 20.02 0.21
CA ASN A 68 12.02 20.02 1.65
C ASN A 68 12.09 18.61 2.27
N VAL A 69 12.33 17.57 1.49
CA VAL A 69 12.47 16.20 1.96
C VAL A 69 13.89 15.69 1.72
N ARG A 70 14.45 14.97 2.70
CA ARG A 70 15.74 14.29 2.60
C ARG A 70 15.62 12.87 3.11
N ILE A 71 16.10 11.92 2.30
CA ILE A 71 16.33 10.55 2.75
C ILE A 71 17.69 10.53 3.42
N VAL A 72 17.70 10.22 4.70
CA VAL A 72 18.91 10.31 5.55
C VAL A 72 19.36 8.96 6.11
N GLY A 73 18.52 7.93 6.03
CA GLY A 73 18.84 6.62 6.57
C GLY A 73 18.10 5.50 5.88
N CYS A 74 18.63 4.29 5.97
CA CYS A 74 18.00 3.10 5.41
C CYS A 74 18.33 1.82 6.19
N ALA A 75 17.46 0.80 6.09
CA ALA A 75 17.65 -0.52 6.68
C ALA A 75 17.06 -1.62 5.79
N ASP A 76 17.79 -2.71 5.60
CA ASP A 76 17.35 -3.96 4.97
C ASP A 76 18.13 -5.12 5.56
N VAL A 77 17.56 -6.32 5.52
CA VAL A 77 18.20 -7.56 5.96
C VAL A 77 19.14 -8.16 4.91
N TYR A 78 19.26 -7.52 3.74
CA TYR A 78 20.16 -7.89 2.66
C TYR A 78 21.15 -6.76 2.36
N LYS A 79 22.44 -6.97 2.67
CA LYS A 79 23.51 -5.95 2.57
C LYS A 79 23.65 -5.33 1.19
N ASP A 80 23.52 -6.14 0.13
CA ASP A 80 23.63 -5.64 -1.24
C ASP A 80 22.51 -4.65 -1.59
N LYS A 81 21.30 -4.86 -1.06
CA LYS A 81 20.21 -3.90 -1.21
C LYS A 81 20.53 -2.57 -0.52
N CYS A 82 21.13 -2.61 0.67
CA CYS A 82 21.59 -1.39 1.36
C CYS A 82 22.63 -0.65 0.51
N THR A 83 23.65 -1.33 0.04
CA THR A 83 24.73 -0.73 -0.77
C THR A 83 24.18 -0.10 -2.06
N ARG A 84 23.34 -0.84 -2.81
CA ARG A 84 22.71 -0.33 -4.03
C ARG A 84 21.83 0.89 -3.76
N TYR A 85 21.05 0.84 -2.68
CA TYR A 85 20.15 1.93 -2.30
C TYR A 85 20.93 3.21 -2.00
N VAL A 86 21.93 3.14 -1.11
CA VAL A 86 22.79 4.28 -0.73
C VAL A 86 23.46 4.90 -1.95
N ASN A 87 24.10 4.08 -2.80
CA ASN A 87 24.73 4.55 -4.02
C ASN A 87 23.75 5.31 -4.92
N THR A 88 22.55 4.75 -5.12
CA THR A 88 21.52 5.38 -5.98
C THR A 88 21.02 6.70 -5.42
N ILE A 89 20.69 6.76 -4.13
CA ILE A 89 20.14 7.97 -3.51
C ILE A 89 21.20 9.06 -3.42
N ASN A 90 22.44 8.74 -3.01
CA ASN A 90 23.53 9.69 -2.96
C ASN A 90 23.88 10.25 -4.35
N GLU A 91 23.85 9.41 -5.40
CA GLU A 91 24.02 9.88 -6.79
C GLU A 91 22.93 10.87 -7.22
N ILE A 92 21.67 10.61 -6.85
CA ILE A 92 20.55 11.53 -7.14
C ILE A 92 20.78 12.89 -6.47
N TYR A 93 21.17 12.89 -5.21
CA TYR A 93 21.45 14.13 -4.46
C TYR A 93 22.68 14.85 -4.99
N ALA A 94 23.75 14.15 -5.33
CA ALA A 94 24.95 14.74 -5.93
C ALA A 94 24.62 15.47 -7.25
N LYS A 95 23.80 14.87 -8.12
CA LYS A 95 23.31 15.51 -9.37
C LYS A 95 22.50 16.79 -9.12
N LYS A 96 21.95 16.94 -7.92
CA LYS A 96 21.18 18.13 -7.49
C LYS A 96 22.04 19.14 -6.72
N GLY A 97 23.33 18.88 -6.53
CA GLY A 97 24.22 19.71 -5.71
C GLY A 97 23.88 19.66 -4.20
N ILE A 98 23.20 18.60 -3.76
CA ILE A 98 22.82 18.41 -2.35
C ILE A 98 23.85 17.47 -1.72
N ALA A 99 24.52 17.92 -0.65
CA ALA A 99 25.34 17.04 0.16
C ALA A 99 24.45 16.00 0.87
N SER A 100 24.74 14.74 0.72
CA SER A 100 23.99 13.65 1.33
C SER A 100 24.95 12.49 1.65
N ASP A 101 24.72 11.91 2.83
CA ASP A 101 25.32 10.66 3.26
C ASP A 101 24.22 9.83 3.93
N VAL A 102 23.61 8.94 3.14
CA VAL A 102 22.53 8.08 3.63
C VAL A 102 23.12 7.02 4.54
N THR A 103 22.80 7.08 5.83
CA THR A 103 23.28 6.14 6.84
C THR A 103 22.59 4.78 6.72
N VAL A 104 23.38 3.69 6.69
CA VAL A 104 22.86 2.32 6.78
C VAL A 104 22.76 1.93 8.24
N TYR A 105 21.54 1.55 8.67
CA TYR A 105 21.29 1.01 10.01
C TYR A 105 21.28 -0.52 10.00
N GLU A 106 21.78 -1.12 11.08
CA GLU A 106 21.86 -2.59 11.24
C GLU A 106 20.50 -3.28 11.34
N SER A 107 19.46 -2.51 11.72
CA SER A 107 18.07 -2.97 11.79
C SER A 107 17.09 -1.80 11.66
N TYR A 108 15.82 -2.11 11.40
CA TYR A 108 14.78 -1.08 11.38
C TYR A 108 14.59 -0.44 12.76
N GLU A 109 14.77 -1.19 13.86
CA GLU A 109 14.69 -0.66 15.22
C GLU A 109 15.76 0.40 15.47
N ALA A 110 17.00 0.14 15.03
CA ALA A 110 18.09 1.10 15.15
C ALA A 110 17.80 2.38 14.34
N LEU A 111 17.20 2.25 13.14
CA LEU A 111 16.77 3.38 12.35
C LEU A 111 15.66 4.17 13.06
N LEU A 112 14.66 3.49 13.61
CA LEU A 112 13.53 4.12 14.31
C LEU A 112 13.95 4.83 15.59
N ALA A 113 15.02 4.37 16.25
CA ALA A 113 15.56 4.99 17.45
C ALA A 113 16.23 6.36 17.20
N ASN A 114 16.57 6.70 15.95
CA ASN A 114 17.14 8.01 15.62
C ASN A 114 16.06 9.10 15.71
N PRO A 115 16.17 10.10 16.63
CA PRO A 115 15.20 11.18 16.77
C PRO A 115 15.14 12.14 15.57
N ASP A 116 16.22 12.23 14.79
CA ASP A 116 16.30 13.13 13.64
C ASP A 116 15.53 12.63 12.41
N ILE A 117 15.08 11.37 12.43
CA ILE A 117 14.19 10.81 11.40
C ILE A 117 12.74 11.11 11.79
N HIS A 118 12.03 11.85 10.93
CA HIS A 118 10.66 12.29 11.17
C HIS A 118 9.61 11.31 10.63
N ALA A 119 9.92 10.66 9.51
CA ALA A 119 9.03 9.71 8.87
C ALA A 119 9.81 8.54 8.27
N VAL A 120 9.10 7.45 7.96
CA VAL A 120 9.68 6.30 7.28
C VAL A 120 8.85 5.85 6.08
N ILE A 121 9.55 5.40 5.04
CA ILE A 121 9.02 4.63 3.91
C ILE A 121 9.19 3.16 4.26
N ILE A 122 8.10 2.40 4.28
CA ILE A 122 8.12 0.94 4.51
C ILE A 122 7.66 0.24 3.25
N ALA A 123 8.54 -0.56 2.64
CA ALA A 123 8.27 -1.34 1.44
C ALA A 123 8.92 -2.73 1.51
N THR A 124 8.82 -3.35 2.67
CA THR A 124 9.18 -4.74 2.96
C THR A 124 8.22 -5.71 2.28
N PRO A 125 8.42 -7.03 2.35
CA PRO A 125 7.36 -7.98 2.08
C PRO A 125 6.15 -7.80 3.03
N ASP A 126 4.96 -8.22 2.56
CA ASP A 126 3.66 -7.94 3.19
C ASP A 126 3.61 -8.34 4.68
N HIS A 127 4.21 -9.48 5.03
CA HIS A 127 4.19 -10.03 6.39
C HIS A 127 4.99 -9.20 7.43
N TRP A 128 5.78 -8.22 6.97
CA TRP A 128 6.49 -7.28 7.83
C TRP A 128 5.81 -5.92 7.97
N HIS A 129 4.86 -5.59 7.08
CA HIS A 129 4.26 -4.26 7.00
C HIS A 129 3.70 -3.79 8.34
N ALA A 130 2.80 -4.57 8.95
CA ALA A 130 2.14 -4.19 10.18
C ALA A 130 3.12 -4.04 11.36
N ALA A 131 4.02 -5.01 11.52
CA ALA A 131 4.97 -5.01 12.63
C ALA A 131 5.88 -3.78 12.61
N ILE A 132 6.47 -3.48 11.45
CA ILE A 132 7.38 -2.34 11.31
C ILE A 132 6.62 -1.01 11.38
N ALA A 133 5.42 -0.92 10.77
CA ALA A 133 4.61 0.30 10.82
C ALA A 133 4.17 0.63 12.26
N ILE A 134 3.70 -0.37 13.03
CA ILE A 134 3.34 -0.18 14.45
C ILE A 134 4.56 0.25 15.27
N ALA A 135 5.73 -0.38 15.06
CA ALA A 135 6.96 0.02 15.73
C ALA A 135 7.36 1.49 15.39
N ALA A 136 7.22 1.90 14.13
CA ALA A 136 7.51 3.26 13.68
C ALA A 136 6.56 4.28 14.33
N LEU A 137 5.25 4.00 14.36
CA LEU A 137 4.26 4.85 15.00
C LEU A 137 4.53 5.02 16.49
N ASN A 138 4.86 3.92 17.19
CA ASN A 138 5.22 3.93 18.61
C ASN A 138 6.53 4.68 18.88
N ALA A 139 7.46 4.70 17.92
CA ALA A 139 8.67 5.51 17.96
C ALA A 139 8.43 6.99 17.55
N GLY A 140 7.17 7.39 17.37
CA GLY A 140 6.79 8.76 17.04
C GLY A 140 7.06 9.17 15.60
N LYS A 141 7.22 8.22 14.67
CA LYS A 141 7.43 8.49 13.24
C LYS A 141 6.10 8.50 12.49
N ASP A 142 6.00 9.36 11.47
CA ASP A 142 4.95 9.26 10.46
C ASP A 142 5.35 8.18 9.43
N VAL A 143 4.36 7.55 8.78
CA VAL A 143 4.61 6.33 7.98
C VAL A 143 4.01 6.45 6.58
N TYR A 144 4.84 6.28 5.56
CA TYR A 144 4.41 5.91 4.22
C TYR A 144 4.57 4.40 4.09
N LEU A 145 3.45 3.68 3.95
CA LEU A 145 3.42 2.21 3.93
C LEU A 145 2.98 1.70 2.56
N GLU A 146 3.80 0.88 1.90
CA GLU A 146 3.40 0.27 0.64
C GLU A 146 2.18 -0.66 0.80
N LYS A 147 1.48 -0.84 -0.30
CA LYS A 147 0.35 -1.78 -0.42
C LYS A 147 0.86 -3.23 -0.64
N PRO A 148 0.09 -4.25 -0.31
CA PRO A 148 -1.11 -4.23 0.55
C PRO A 148 -0.75 -3.77 1.96
N MET A 149 -1.62 -2.98 2.60
CA MET A 149 -1.29 -2.33 3.88
C MET A 149 -0.88 -3.34 4.96
N THR A 150 -1.56 -4.47 5.03
CA THR A 150 -1.28 -5.53 6.01
C THR A 150 -1.51 -6.93 5.42
N PHE A 151 -0.85 -7.92 5.98
CA PHE A 151 -0.97 -9.31 5.56
C PHE A 151 -2.29 -9.96 6.04
N THR A 152 -2.79 -9.55 7.21
CA THR A 152 -4.03 -10.07 7.78
C THR A 152 -5.01 -8.95 8.13
N ILE A 153 -6.30 -9.30 8.27
CA ILE A 153 -7.36 -8.36 8.71
C ILE A 153 -7.08 -7.88 10.14
N TYR A 154 -6.64 -8.77 11.02
CA TYR A 154 -6.31 -8.43 12.41
C TYR A 154 -5.18 -7.42 12.52
N GLU A 155 -4.11 -7.59 11.76
CA GLU A 155 -3.03 -6.62 11.68
C GLU A 155 -3.53 -5.23 11.28
N GLY A 156 -4.47 -5.15 10.33
CA GLY A 156 -5.07 -3.90 9.91
C GLY A 156 -5.83 -3.20 11.04
N GLN A 157 -6.57 -3.94 11.87
CA GLN A 157 -7.23 -3.41 13.07
C GLN A 157 -6.22 -2.86 14.08
N GLN A 158 -5.13 -3.59 14.33
CA GLN A 158 -4.07 -3.14 15.25
C GLN A 158 -3.33 -1.90 14.70
N LEU A 159 -3.15 -1.83 13.40
CA LEU A 159 -2.49 -0.68 12.76
C LEU A 159 -3.35 0.60 12.85
N ILE A 160 -4.67 0.50 12.62
CA ILE A 160 -5.61 1.61 12.85
C ILE A 160 -5.47 2.13 14.29
N LYS A 161 -5.51 1.21 15.26
CA LYS A 161 -5.37 1.55 16.68
C LYS A 161 -4.04 2.29 16.93
N ALA A 162 -2.93 1.77 16.42
CA ALA A 162 -1.62 2.39 16.61
C ALA A 162 -1.52 3.78 15.98
N VAL A 163 -2.07 4.00 14.78
CA VAL A 163 -2.11 5.32 14.13
C VAL A 163 -2.87 6.32 15.00
N ARG A 164 -4.05 5.96 15.46
CA ARG A 164 -4.96 6.87 16.20
C ARG A 164 -4.46 7.14 17.61
N GLU A 165 -3.94 6.13 18.32
CA GLU A 165 -3.39 6.31 19.68
C GLU A 165 -2.12 7.17 19.70
N ASN A 166 -1.27 7.04 18.68
CA ASN A 166 -0.04 7.82 18.59
C ASN A 166 -0.24 9.19 17.93
N GLY A 167 -1.41 9.48 17.35
CA GLY A 167 -1.68 10.74 16.63
C GLY A 167 -0.71 10.99 15.47
N ARG A 168 -0.27 9.88 14.81
CA ARG A 168 0.67 9.95 13.69
C ARG A 168 -0.07 9.87 12.37
N ILE A 169 0.62 10.31 11.31
CA ILE A 169 0.12 10.19 9.94
C ILE A 169 0.59 8.86 9.36
N LEU A 170 -0.34 8.12 8.76
CA LEU A 170 -0.03 6.98 7.91
C LEU A 170 -0.74 7.14 6.57
N GLN A 171 0.04 7.06 5.48
CA GLN A 171 -0.48 6.98 4.12
C GLN A 171 -0.13 5.65 3.49
N VAL A 172 -1.12 4.99 2.90
CA VAL A 172 -0.93 3.74 2.17
C VAL A 172 -0.53 4.02 0.71
N GLY A 173 0.34 3.22 0.14
CA GLY A 173 0.84 3.30 -1.24
C GLY A 173 -0.22 2.99 -2.31
N CYS A 174 -1.41 3.59 -2.18
CA CYS A 174 -2.51 3.51 -3.16
C CYS A 174 -2.38 4.66 -4.18
N GLN A 175 -1.27 4.68 -4.94
CA GLN A 175 -0.87 5.80 -5.80
C GLN A 175 -1.94 6.18 -6.85
N GLN A 176 -2.79 5.22 -7.28
CA GLN A 176 -3.87 5.48 -8.23
C GLN A 176 -4.92 6.46 -7.72
N ARG A 177 -5.08 6.64 -6.38
CA ARG A 177 -5.92 7.70 -5.81
C ARG A 177 -5.43 9.12 -6.15
N SER A 178 -4.18 9.24 -6.56
CA SER A 178 -3.57 10.51 -7.00
C SER A 178 -3.33 10.59 -8.51
N ASP A 179 -3.73 9.57 -9.27
CA ASP A 179 -3.66 9.57 -10.74
C ASP A 179 -4.91 10.24 -11.33
N ALA A 180 -4.70 11.19 -12.25
CA ALA A 180 -5.77 12.02 -12.79
C ALA A 180 -6.85 11.23 -13.54
N ALA A 181 -6.51 10.14 -14.24
CA ALA A 181 -7.50 9.34 -14.95
C ALA A 181 -8.37 8.52 -13.99
N PHE A 182 -7.78 7.94 -12.94
CA PHE A 182 -8.55 7.25 -11.90
C PHE A 182 -9.41 8.24 -11.12
N GLN A 183 -8.89 9.41 -10.76
CA GLN A 183 -9.67 10.47 -10.12
C GLN A 183 -10.85 10.92 -10.99
N HIS A 184 -10.64 11.07 -12.29
CA HIS A 184 -11.70 11.41 -13.22
C HIS A 184 -12.77 10.32 -13.28
N ALA A 185 -12.39 9.04 -13.42
CA ALA A 185 -13.33 7.94 -13.43
C ALA A 185 -14.19 7.89 -12.15
N VAL A 186 -13.53 7.97 -10.98
CA VAL A 186 -14.20 8.01 -9.67
C VAL A 186 -15.15 9.19 -9.57
N LYS A 187 -14.73 10.38 -9.97
CA LYS A 187 -15.56 11.59 -9.98
C LYS A 187 -16.80 11.42 -10.85
N MET A 188 -16.66 10.86 -12.06
CA MET A 188 -17.82 10.62 -12.95
C MET A 188 -18.82 9.65 -12.33
N VAL A 189 -18.36 8.60 -11.64
CA VAL A 189 -19.22 7.68 -10.91
C VAL A 189 -19.93 8.39 -9.76
N GLN A 190 -19.21 9.13 -8.92
CA GLN A 190 -19.76 9.83 -7.75
C GLN A 190 -20.72 10.96 -8.11
N GLU A 191 -20.51 11.62 -9.24
CA GLU A 191 -21.44 12.63 -9.79
C GLU A 191 -22.65 12.03 -10.49
N GLY A 192 -22.78 10.68 -10.53
CA GLY A 192 -23.93 9.98 -11.14
C GLY A 192 -23.96 10.04 -12.66
N LYS A 193 -22.83 10.35 -13.34
CA LYS A 193 -22.77 10.43 -14.80
C LYS A 193 -23.05 9.11 -15.53
N LEU A 194 -22.89 7.99 -14.82
CA LEU A 194 -23.21 6.65 -15.31
C LEU A 194 -24.59 6.16 -14.84
N GLY A 195 -25.37 6.99 -14.15
CA GLY A 195 -26.59 6.54 -13.46
C GLY A 195 -26.24 5.67 -12.25
N LYS A 196 -27.19 4.83 -11.81
CA LYS A 196 -26.94 3.87 -10.74
C LYS A 196 -25.94 2.81 -11.20
N ILE A 197 -24.83 2.67 -10.47
CA ILE A 197 -23.85 1.60 -10.75
C ILE A 197 -24.48 0.26 -10.34
N GLN A 198 -24.41 -0.71 -11.25
CA GLN A 198 -24.95 -2.05 -11.07
C GLN A 198 -23.82 -3.07 -10.93
N ARG A 199 -22.77 -2.93 -11.73
CA ARG A 199 -21.64 -3.86 -11.78
C ARG A 199 -20.31 -3.15 -11.87
N ILE A 200 -19.30 -3.77 -11.25
CA ILE A 200 -17.90 -3.40 -11.40
C ILE A 200 -17.13 -4.64 -11.83
N LYS A 201 -16.30 -4.49 -12.88
CA LYS A 201 -15.30 -5.50 -13.25
C LYS A 201 -13.94 -5.00 -12.82
N ALA A 202 -13.26 -5.77 -12.00
CA ALA A 202 -11.92 -5.46 -11.54
C ALA A 202 -10.98 -6.58 -12.00
N LYS A 203 -10.01 -6.26 -12.85
CA LYS A 203 -9.03 -7.23 -13.31
C LYS A 203 -7.72 -7.08 -12.55
N PHE A 204 -7.30 -8.12 -11.85
CA PHE A 204 -6.03 -8.12 -11.10
C PHE A 204 -5.33 -9.48 -11.05
N GLY A 205 -6.01 -10.61 -11.13
CA GLY A 205 -5.43 -11.94 -11.28
C GLY A 205 -5.66 -12.88 -10.10
N ALA A 206 -4.99 -14.03 -10.12
CA ALA A 206 -5.28 -15.19 -9.30
C ALA A 206 -4.96 -15.01 -7.80
N PRO A 207 -5.69 -15.73 -6.91
CA PRO A 207 -5.36 -15.86 -5.49
C PRO A 207 -4.01 -16.59 -5.30
N PRO A 208 -3.44 -16.57 -4.06
CA PRO A 208 -2.15 -17.18 -3.79
C PRO A 208 -2.21 -18.69 -3.82
N THR A 209 -1.05 -19.30 -4.08
CA THR A 209 -0.85 -20.77 -4.02
C THR A 209 -0.07 -21.16 -2.76
N PRO A 210 -0.15 -22.44 -2.32
CA PRO A 210 0.72 -22.93 -1.26
C PRO A 210 2.20 -22.85 -1.68
N TYR A 211 3.09 -22.60 -0.69
CA TYR A 211 4.53 -22.57 -0.92
C TYR A 211 5.07 -23.95 -1.29
N ASP A 212 5.74 -24.07 -2.44
CA ASP A 212 6.23 -25.31 -3.02
C ASP A 212 7.63 -25.24 -3.65
N LEU A 213 8.33 -24.10 -3.53
CA LEU A 213 9.65 -23.94 -4.14
C LEU A 213 10.72 -24.81 -3.46
N PRO A 214 11.67 -25.39 -4.22
CA PRO A 214 12.79 -26.10 -3.66
C PRO A 214 13.76 -25.13 -2.95
N ARG A 215 14.57 -25.65 -2.02
CA ARG A 215 15.60 -24.86 -1.36
C ARG A 215 16.76 -24.57 -2.32
N THR A 216 17.18 -23.31 -2.40
CA THR A 216 18.42 -22.90 -3.08
C THR A 216 19.46 -22.39 -2.09
N LYS A 217 20.66 -22.09 -2.60
CA LYS A 217 21.75 -21.58 -1.78
C LYS A 217 21.45 -20.14 -1.36
N LEU A 218 21.52 -19.89 -0.07
CA LEU A 218 21.36 -18.54 0.47
C LEU A 218 22.47 -17.61 -0.05
N PRO A 219 22.14 -16.43 -0.62
CA PRO A 219 23.13 -15.46 -1.04
C PRO A 219 23.88 -14.88 0.16
N GLU A 220 25.15 -14.54 -0.05
CA GLU A 220 25.95 -13.89 0.98
C GLU A 220 25.33 -12.53 1.36
N GLY A 221 25.36 -12.21 2.65
CA GLY A 221 24.85 -10.93 3.15
C GLY A 221 23.33 -10.84 3.32
N LEU A 222 22.56 -11.89 3.02
CA LEU A 222 21.13 -11.98 3.32
C LEU A 222 20.91 -12.70 4.66
N ASP A 223 20.27 -12.03 5.62
CA ASP A 223 19.79 -12.63 6.86
C ASP A 223 18.37 -13.19 6.64
N TRP A 224 18.30 -14.49 6.32
CA TRP A 224 17.02 -15.13 6.00
C TRP A 224 16.10 -15.27 7.21
N ASP A 225 16.63 -15.45 8.41
CA ASP A 225 15.82 -15.57 9.62
C ASP A 225 15.12 -14.23 9.94
N LYS A 226 15.80 -13.10 9.75
CA LYS A 226 15.18 -11.77 9.84
C LYS A 226 14.21 -11.52 8.70
N TRP A 227 14.49 -12.00 7.49
CA TRP A 227 13.56 -11.89 6.37
C TRP A 227 12.26 -12.65 6.66
N LEU A 228 12.34 -13.88 7.15
CA LEU A 228 11.19 -14.71 7.54
C LEU A 228 10.38 -14.09 8.67
N GLY A 229 11.03 -13.58 9.72
CA GLY A 229 10.35 -13.00 10.87
C GLY A 229 9.27 -13.90 11.47
N PRO A 230 7.97 -13.51 11.39
CA PRO A 230 6.88 -14.28 12.00
C PRO A 230 6.44 -15.51 11.17
N LEU A 231 6.95 -15.68 9.95
CA LEU A 231 6.50 -16.73 9.05
C LEU A 231 6.90 -18.15 9.50
N PRO A 232 6.22 -19.19 8.98
CA PRO A 232 6.57 -20.59 9.27
C PRO A 232 7.99 -20.95 8.82
N LEU A 233 8.69 -21.77 9.60
CA LEU A 233 10.07 -22.19 9.33
C LEU A 233 10.24 -23.08 8.09
N TYR A 234 9.16 -23.70 7.61
CA TYR A 234 9.24 -24.49 6.38
C TYR A 234 9.37 -23.64 5.11
N VAL A 235 9.05 -22.33 5.19
CA VAL A 235 9.34 -21.39 4.11
C VAL A 235 10.85 -21.12 4.11
N HIS A 236 11.55 -21.78 3.23
CA HIS A 236 13.00 -21.63 3.09
C HIS A 236 13.36 -20.70 1.92
N TYR A 237 14.62 -20.33 1.83
CA TYR A 237 15.08 -19.46 0.75
C TYR A 237 15.01 -20.15 -0.62
N HIS A 238 14.58 -19.40 -1.61
CA HIS A 238 14.69 -19.67 -3.05
C HIS A 238 15.00 -18.37 -3.79
N ASP A 239 15.77 -18.42 -4.87
CA ASP A 239 16.17 -17.25 -5.64
C ASP A 239 14.95 -16.46 -6.17
N ASP A 240 13.87 -17.14 -6.56
CA ASP A 240 12.64 -16.46 -6.99
C ASP A 240 11.92 -15.77 -5.83
N MET A 241 12.02 -16.29 -4.60
CA MET A 241 11.37 -15.68 -3.43
C MET A 241 11.93 -14.28 -3.13
N ASN A 242 13.25 -14.16 -3.11
CA ASN A 242 13.95 -12.91 -2.90
C ASN A 242 15.17 -12.88 -3.82
N PRO A 243 15.01 -12.48 -5.10
CA PRO A 243 16.04 -12.58 -6.10
C PRO A 243 17.35 -11.91 -5.68
N PRO A 244 18.51 -12.53 -5.96
CA PRO A 244 19.79 -11.85 -5.88
C PRO A 244 19.77 -10.60 -6.76
N ILE A 245 20.43 -9.54 -6.31
CA ILE A 245 20.48 -8.27 -7.03
C ILE A 245 21.89 -7.90 -7.44
N SER A 246 22.00 -7.15 -8.53
CA SER A 246 23.25 -6.51 -8.92
C SER A 246 23.43 -5.17 -8.18
N LEU A 247 24.65 -4.84 -7.75
CA LEU A 247 24.97 -3.51 -7.21
C LEU A 247 24.79 -2.40 -8.25
N ASN A 248 24.98 -2.74 -9.52
CA ASN A 248 24.72 -1.87 -10.67
C ASN A 248 23.55 -2.44 -11.47
N PRO A 249 22.30 -2.01 -11.19
CA PRO A 249 21.13 -2.60 -11.79
C PRO A 249 21.13 -2.45 -13.31
N VAL A 250 20.94 -3.57 -14.01
CA VAL A 250 20.80 -3.59 -15.47
C VAL A 250 19.33 -3.42 -15.85
N LYS A 251 19.09 -2.88 -17.05
CA LYS A 251 17.75 -2.80 -17.61
C LYS A 251 17.18 -4.22 -17.72
N LYS A 252 15.99 -4.46 -17.16
CA LYS A 252 15.30 -5.76 -17.06
C LYS A 252 15.89 -6.75 -16.04
N GLU A 253 16.63 -6.30 -15.03
CA GLU A 253 17.00 -7.16 -13.91
C GLU A 253 15.75 -7.81 -13.30
N HIS A 254 15.78 -9.14 -13.12
CA HIS A 254 14.75 -9.86 -12.39
C HIS A 254 14.89 -9.57 -10.89
N CYS A 255 14.05 -8.70 -10.37
CA CYS A 255 14.11 -8.26 -8.96
C CYS A 255 12.75 -8.23 -8.26
N TRP A 256 11.70 -8.77 -8.88
CA TRP A 256 10.42 -9.01 -8.26
C TRP A 256 10.42 -10.37 -7.56
N GLY A 257 10.33 -10.36 -6.24
CA GLY A 257 10.27 -11.61 -5.48
C GLY A 257 8.92 -12.31 -5.63
N ALA A 258 8.97 -13.61 -5.91
CA ALA A 258 7.80 -14.48 -6.02
C ALA A 258 7.11 -14.72 -4.67
N TRP A 259 7.67 -14.24 -3.57
CA TRP A 259 7.02 -14.29 -2.25
C TRP A 259 5.58 -13.77 -2.28
N ARG A 260 5.24 -12.91 -3.21
CA ARG A 260 3.89 -12.34 -3.41
C ARG A 260 2.85 -13.39 -3.74
N TRP A 261 3.26 -14.46 -4.41
CA TRP A 261 2.36 -15.45 -5.00
C TRP A 261 2.01 -16.59 -4.05
N TYR A 262 2.71 -16.70 -2.92
CA TYR A 262 2.52 -17.76 -1.94
C TYR A 262 1.71 -17.27 -0.74
N ARG A 263 0.72 -18.08 -0.31
CA ARG A 263 -0.18 -17.73 0.80
C ARG A 263 0.54 -17.57 2.15
N GLU A 264 1.70 -18.17 2.31
CA GLU A 264 2.52 -18.08 3.52
C GLU A 264 3.27 -16.76 3.63
N THR A 265 3.47 -16.05 2.52
CA THR A 265 4.33 -14.87 2.45
C THR A 265 3.69 -13.66 1.80
N GLY A 266 2.63 -13.87 1.02
CA GLY A 266 1.86 -12.83 0.33
C GLY A 266 0.41 -13.28 0.09
N GLY A 267 -0.37 -12.49 -0.57
CA GLY A 267 -1.80 -12.77 -0.83
C GLY A 267 -2.13 -12.97 -2.31
N GLY A 268 -1.15 -13.34 -3.15
CA GLY A 268 -1.33 -13.49 -4.59
C GLY A 268 -1.64 -12.18 -5.29
N PHE A 269 -2.10 -12.26 -6.52
CA PHE A 269 -2.58 -11.06 -7.24
C PHE A 269 -3.79 -10.43 -6.57
N THR A 270 -4.57 -11.18 -5.81
CA THR A 270 -5.74 -10.66 -5.07
C THR A 270 -5.36 -9.56 -4.09
N THR A 271 -4.19 -9.63 -3.45
CA THR A 271 -3.71 -8.55 -2.58
C THR A 271 -2.69 -7.64 -3.26
N ASP A 272 -1.89 -8.14 -4.21
CA ASP A 272 -0.88 -7.32 -4.89
C ASP A 272 -1.53 -6.29 -5.84
N TRP A 273 -2.19 -6.74 -6.91
CA TRP A 273 -2.92 -5.85 -7.82
C TRP A 273 -4.35 -5.54 -7.34
N GLY A 274 -4.99 -6.48 -6.63
CA GLY A 274 -6.32 -6.27 -6.06
C GLY A 274 -6.36 -5.10 -5.11
N ALA A 275 -5.30 -4.85 -4.31
CA ALA A 275 -5.21 -3.67 -3.46
C ALA A 275 -5.31 -2.35 -4.24
N HIS A 276 -4.91 -2.31 -5.51
CA HIS A 276 -5.11 -1.14 -6.35
C HIS A 276 -6.51 -1.07 -6.94
N MET A 277 -7.02 -2.20 -7.47
CA MET A 277 -8.27 -2.20 -8.23
C MET A 277 -9.50 -2.16 -7.32
N ILE A 278 -9.50 -2.95 -6.25
CA ILE A 278 -10.57 -2.94 -5.23
C ILE A 278 -10.62 -1.59 -4.50
N ASP A 279 -9.45 -0.97 -4.25
CA ASP A 279 -9.37 0.37 -3.66
C ASP A 279 -10.13 1.41 -4.51
N ILE A 280 -9.83 1.48 -5.81
CA ILE A 280 -10.52 2.40 -6.74
C ILE A 280 -12.00 2.07 -6.85
N ALA A 281 -12.36 0.77 -6.91
CA ALA A 281 -13.75 0.34 -6.98
C ALA A 281 -14.55 0.79 -5.74
N GLN A 282 -14.03 0.53 -4.54
CA GLN A 282 -14.67 0.92 -3.27
C GLN A 282 -14.77 2.44 -3.13
N TRP A 283 -13.72 3.18 -3.49
CA TRP A 283 -13.72 4.64 -3.48
C TRP A 283 -14.82 5.21 -4.38
N ALA A 284 -14.96 4.70 -5.61
CA ALA A 284 -15.93 5.18 -6.56
C ALA A 284 -17.38 5.02 -6.07
N ILE A 285 -17.70 3.91 -5.38
CA ILE A 285 -19.07 3.62 -4.89
C ILE A 285 -19.27 4.04 -3.42
N GLY A 286 -18.37 4.81 -2.83
CA GLY A 286 -18.49 5.35 -1.46
C GLY A 286 -18.34 4.31 -0.35
N MET A 287 -17.56 3.25 -0.57
CA MET A 287 -17.34 2.14 0.38
C MET A 287 -16.02 2.25 1.17
N ASP A 288 -15.36 3.39 1.16
CA ASP A 288 -14.13 3.63 1.95
C ASP A 288 -14.29 3.38 3.46
N GLY A 289 -15.48 3.63 4.01
CA GLY A 289 -15.81 3.39 5.42
C GLY A 289 -16.46 2.03 5.70
N ARG A 290 -16.75 1.25 4.65
CA ARG A 290 -17.48 -0.03 4.74
C ARG A 290 -16.77 -1.09 3.90
N GLY A 291 -17.41 -2.19 3.58
CA GLY A 291 -16.89 -3.25 2.73
C GLY A 291 -18.01 -4.12 2.19
N PRO A 292 -17.67 -5.20 1.48
CA PRO A 292 -18.69 -6.13 0.98
C PRO A 292 -19.45 -6.77 2.13
N VAL A 293 -20.70 -7.15 1.85
CA VAL A 293 -21.55 -7.92 2.78
C VAL A 293 -21.51 -9.40 2.48
N GLU A 294 -21.07 -9.76 1.27
CA GLU A 294 -20.89 -11.15 0.87
C GLU A 294 -19.72 -11.26 -0.12
N VAL A 295 -18.93 -12.34 -0.01
CA VAL A 295 -17.86 -12.67 -0.95
C VAL A 295 -18.02 -14.12 -1.37
N ILE A 296 -18.15 -14.37 -2.67
CA ILE A 296 -18.43 -15.68 -3.27
C ILE A 296 -17.23 -16.07 -4.14
N PRO A 297 -16.57 -17.20 -3.87
CA PRO A 297 -15.47 -17.65 -4.72
C PRO A 297 -15.98 -18.17 -6.06
N ALA A 298 -15.12 -18.13 -7.08
CA ALA A 298 -15.45 -18.68 -8.40
C ALA A 298 -15.86 -20.16 -8.31
N GLY A 299 -16.90 -20.54 -9.05
CA GLY A 299 -17.45 -21.90 -9.09
C GLY A 299 -18.41 -22.25 -7.94
N VAL A 300 -18.72 -21.32 -7.05
CA VAL A 300 -19.64 -21.53 -5.91
C VAL A 300 -20.89 -20.69 -6.10
N ASP A 301 -22.05 -21.21 -5.70
CA ASP A 301 -23.36 -20.55 -5.76
C ASP A 301 -23.68 -19.89 -7.12
N GLY A 302 -23.18 -20.49 -8.22
CA GLY A 302 -23.36 -19.99 -9.59
C GLY A 302 -22.46 -18.82 -9.99
N ALA A 303 -21.55 -18.39 -9.14
CA ALA A 303 -20.58 -17.34 -9.48
C ALA A 303 -19.48 -17.88 -10.41
N GLU A 304 -19.39 -17.32 -11.62
CA GLU A 304 -18.31 -17.67 -12.58
C GLU A 304 -16.96 -17.15 -12.12
N TYR A 305 -16.95 -15.98 -11.46
CA TYR A 305 -15.78 -15.24 -11.01
C TYR A 305 -15.82 -15.00 -9.50
N LEU A 306 -14.68 -14.74 -8.89
CA LEU A 306 -14.61 -14.25 -7.51
C LEU A 306 -15.41 -12.94 -7.41
N THR A 307 -16.40 -12.93 -6.53
CA THR A 307 -17.48 -11.92 -6.51
C THR A 307 -17.58 -11.29 -5.12
N TRP A 308 -17.71 -9.97 -5.08
CA TRP A 308 -18.04 -9.18 -3.88
C TRP A 308 -19.40 -8.51 -4.07
N ILE A 309 -20.28 -8.65 -3.10
CA ILE A 309 -21.61 -8.01 -3.07
C ILE A 309 -21.59 -6.94 -1.99
N TYR A 310 -22.01 -5.73 -2.35
CA TYR A 310 -22.08 -4.59 -1.44
C TYR A 310 -23.51 -4.30 -1.00
N ASP A 311 -23.70 -3.67 0.17
CA ASP A 311 -25.03 -3.36 0.74
C ASP A 311 -25.84 -2.33 -0.07
N ASN A 312 -25.21 -1.59 -0.97
CA ASN A 312 -25.87 -0.69 -1.94
C ASN A 312 -26.35 -1.41 -3.22
N GLY A 313 -26.19 -2.74 -3.29
CA GLY A 313 -26.61 -3.58 -4.41
C GLY A 313 -25.61 -3.67 -5.56
N VAL A 314 -24.44 -3.04 -5.45
CA VAL A 314 -23.37 -3.17 -6.45
C VAL A 314 -22.71 -4.54 -6.33
N VAL A 315 -22.50 -5.19 -7.46
CA VAL A 315 -21.75 -6.45 -7.58
C VAL A 315 -20.40 -6.17 -8.25
N MET A 316 -19.31 -6.53 -7.60
CA MET A 316 -17.95 -6.47 -8.16
C MET A 316 -17.42 -7.88 -8.41
N THR A 317 -16.79 -8.08 -9.56
CA THR A 317 -16.20 -9.37 -9.96
C THR A 317 -14.75 -9.21 -10.38
N GLU A 318 -13.90 -10.22 -10.05
CA GLU A 318 -12.57 -10.33 -10.63
C GLU A 318 -12.68 -11.04 -11.98
N GLU A 319 -12.65 -10.29 -13.06
CA GLU A 319 -12.80 -10.82 -14.41
C GLU A 319 -12.02 -9.99 -15.46
N PRO A 320 -11.75 -10.55 -16.66
CA PRO A 320 -11.12 -9.80 -17.74
C PRO A 320 -11.91 -8.54 -18.13
N LEU A 321 -11.19 -7.46 -18.39
CA LEU A 321 -11.80 -6.23 -18.91
C LEU A 321 -12.08 -6.36 -20.41
N PRO A 322 -13.28 -5.95 -20.89
CA PRO A 322 -13.68 -6.17 -22.29
C PRO A 322 -12.85 -5.42 -23.32
N VAL A 323 -12.25 -4.27 -22.96
CA VAL A 323 -11.57 -3.39 -23.91
C VAL A 323 -10.05 -3.40 -23.74
N SER A 324 -9.54 -3.06 -22.55
CA SER A 324 -8.10 -2.81 -22.35
C SER A 324 -7.26 -4.07 -22.18
N GLN A 325 -7.82 -5.14 -21.68
CA GLN A 325 -7.12 -6.38 -21.30
C GLN A 325 -5.97 -6.22 -20.29
N GLU A 326 -5.75 -5.04 -19.77
CA GLU A 326 -4.78 -4.75 -18.71
C GLU A 326 -5.44 -4.85 -17.32
N ASN A 327 -4.65 -4.79 -16.24
CA ASN A 327 -5.18 -4.62 -14.89
C ASN A 327 -5.85 -3.25 -14.76
N GLY A 328 -7.08 -3.23 -14.31
CA GLY A 328 -7.90 -2.02 -14.28
C GLY A 328 -9.27 -2.26 -13.69
N VAL A 329 -10.13 -1.24 -13.79
CA VAL A 329 -11.49 -1.26 -13.27
C VAL A 329 -12.45 -0.75 -14.34
N ARG A 330 -13.59 -1.43 -14.47
CA ARG A 330 -14.72 -1.00 -15.29
C ARG A 330 -15.95 -0.83 -14.42
N PHE A 331 -16.56 0.35 -14.49
CA PHE A 331 -17.81 0.69 -13.85
C PHE A 331 -18.94 0.60 -14.88
N GLU A 332 -19.98 -0.16 -14.60
CA GLU A 332 -21.15 -0.33 -15.46
C GLU A 332 -22.40 0.17 -14.73
N GLY A 333 -23.00 1.21 -15.25
CA GLY A 333 -24.20 1.84 -14.74
C GLY A 333 -25.34 1.88 -15.77
N GLU A 334 -26.48 2.42 -15.38
CA GLU A 334 -27.70 2.49 -16.22
C GLU A 334 -27.51 3.35 -17.48
N LEU A 335 -26.63 4.37 -17.43
CA LEU A 335 -26.42 5.34 -18.52
C LEU A 335 -25.14 5.08 -19.31
N GLY A 336 -24.37 4.03 -18.98
CA GLY A 336 -23.15 3.69 -19.69
C GLY A 336 -22.07 3.13 -18.79
N TRP A 337 -20.83 3.15 -19.30
CA TRP A 337 -19.68 2.57 -18.60
C TRP A 337 -18.42 3.38 -18.78
N ILE A 338 -17.50 3.27 -17.84
CA ILE A 338 -16.11 3.74 -17.89
C ILE A 338 -15.18 2.58 -17.54
N GLU A 339 -14.12 2.41 -18.32
CA GLU A 339 -13.03 1.46 -18.08
C GLU A 339 -11.71 2.22 -17.98
N VAL A 340 -10.99 2.06 -16.87
CA VAL A 340 -9.73 2.77 -16.59
C VAL A 340 -8.62 1.83 -16.17
N THR A 341 -7.45 2.01 -16.79
CA THR A 341 -6.19 1.35 -16.43
C THR A 341 -5.10 2.39 -16.22
N ARG A 342 -3.89 1.96 -15.86
CA ARG A 342 -2.74 2.88 -15.76
C ARG A 342 -2.39 3.56 -17.08
N LYS A 343 -2.75 2.96 -18.22
CA LYS A 343 -2.38 3.48 -19.57
C LYS A 343 -3.57 3.94 -20.38
N GLN A 344 -4.74 3.34 -20.19
CA GLN A 344 -5.88 3.52 -21.07
C GLN A 344 -7.10 4.02 -20.30
N PHE A 345 -7.93 4.79 -20.98
CA PHE A 345 -9.22 5.23 -20.49
C PHE A 345 -10.24 5.06 -21.62
N HIS A 346 -11.30 4.33 -21.35
CA HIS A 346 -12.38 4.07 -22.31
C HIS A 346 -13.74 4.34 -21.66
N THR A 347 -14.70 4.75 -22.48
CA THR A 347 -16.07 5.03 -22.02
C THR A 347 -17.06 4.83 -23.15
N SER A 348 -18.31 4.47 -22.79
CA SER A 348 -19.42 4.41 -23.73
C SER A 348 -19.92 5.79 -24.16
N ASN A 349 -19.65 6.84 -23.38
CA ASN A 349 -20.06 8.21 -23.67
C ASN A 349 -18.82 9.09 -23.90
N PRO A 350 -18.62 9.60 -25.15
CA PRO A 350 -17.50 10.44 -25.48
C PRO A 350 -17.34 11.70 -24.61
N ASP A 351 -18.45 12.24 -24.08
CA ASP A 351 -18.42 13.44 -23.22
C ASP A 351 -17.77 13.18 -21.86
N LEU A 352 -17.59 11.90 -21.47
CA LEU A 352 -16.94 11.49 -20.24
C LEU A 352 -15.47 11.07 -20.45
N MET A 353 -14.96 11.21 -21.68
CA MET A 353 -13.60 10.79 -22.03
C MET A 353 -12.55 11.58 -21.27
N PHE A 354 -11.58 10.88 -20.70
CA PHE A 354 -10.34 11.45 -20.19
C PHE A 354 -9.22 11.24 -21.20
N VAL A 355 -8.63 12.32 -21.67
CA VAL A 355 -7.46 12.27 -22.54
C VAL A 355 -6.21 12.40 -21.68
N ARG A 356 -5.41 11.33 -21.61
CA ARG A 356 -4.08 11.42 -21.00
C ARG A 356 -3.20 12.31 -21.88
N GLU A 357 -2.58 13.32 -21.29
CA GLU A 357 -1.46 14.00 -21.93
C GLU A 357 -0.28 13.02 -21.97
N ASP A 358 -0.11 12.38 -23.12
CA ASP A 358 0.89 11.33 -23.31
C ASP A 358 2.30 11.92 -23.23
N LYS A 359 3.02 11.59 -22.16
CA LYS A 359 4.42 11.97 -21.95
C LYS A 359 5.37 10.80 -22.21
N GLY A 360 5.05 9.92 -23.16
CA GLY A 360 6.00 8.91 -23.62
C GLY A 360 5.97 7.56 -22.89
N GLY A 361 4.83 7.09 -22.47
CA GLY A 361 4.57 5.65 -22.37
C GLY A 361 4.98 4.90 -21.12
N GLU A 362 5.63 5.48 -20.12
CA GLU A 362 5.82 4.85 -18.82
C GLU A 362 4.88 5.51 -17.79
N TYR A 363 4.10 4.68 -17.08
CA TYR A 363 3.32 5.12 -15.92
C TYR A 363 4.29 5.70 -14.87
N GLU A 364 4.30 7.02 -14.72
CA GLU A 364 4.95 7.64 -13.56
C GLU A 364 4.03 7.49 -12.35
N GLU A 365 4.52 6.82 -11.31
CA GLU A 365 3.84 6.80 -10.01
C GLU A 365 3.58 8.25 -9.59
N ALA A 366 2.30 8.57 -9.34
CA ALA A 366 1.80 9.94 -9.19
C ALA A 366 2.62 10.75 -8.16
N PRO A 367 3.45 11.72 -8.56
CA PRO A 367 4.23 12.54 -7.62
C PRO A 367 3.35 13.24 -6.59
N ALA A 368 2.11 13.54 -6.97
CA ALA A 368 1.10 14.11 -6.08
C ALA A 368 0.77 13.22 -4.87
N HIS A 369 0.95 11.89 -4.98
CA HIS A 369 0.71 10.98 -3.87
C HIS A 369 1.77 11.14 -2.77
N TYR A 370 3.02 11.30 -3.13
CA TYR A 370 4.12 11.53 -2.18
C TYR A 370 4.03 12.92 -1.54
N GLN A 371 3.64 13.93 -2.33
CA GLN A 371 3.42 15.29 -1.84
C GLN A 371 2.26 15.31 -0.83
N ALA A 372 1.16 14.59 -1.09
CA ALA A 372 0.02 14.50 -0.19
C ALA A 372 0.40 13.94 1.19
N PHE A 373 1.31 12.95 1.25
CA PHE A 373 1.83 12.47 2.52
C PHE A 373 2.57 13.57 3.29
N ILE A 374 3.46 14.30 2.63
CA ILE A 374 4.22 15.39 3.26
C ILE A 374 3.27 16.53 3.71
N ASP A 375 2.28 16.86 2.90
CA ASP A 375 1.28 17.86 3.25
C ASP A 375 0.46 17.45 4.49
N SER A 376 0.10 16.17 4.57
CA SER A 376 -0.57 15.58 5.72
C SER A 376 0.30 15.55 6.97
N MET A 377 1.60 15.28 6.85
CA MET A 377 2.55 15.39 7.95
C MET A 377 2.59 16.83 8.52
N ILE A 378 2.54 17.84 7.66
CA ILE A 378 2.57 19.26 8.08
C ILE A 378 1.22 19.70 8.64
N SER A 379 0.12 19.33 7.99
CA SER A 379 -1.23 19.74 8.38
C SER A 379 -1.80 18.97 9.57
N ARG A 380 -1.30 17.75 9.80
CA ARG A 380 -1.88 16.78 10.74
C ARG A 380 -3.30 16.37 10.36
N GLU A 381 -3.68 16.51 9.11
CA GLU A 381 -4.93 16.00 8.55
C GLU A 381 -4.66 14.65 7.85
N ASP A 382 -5.66 13.77 7.84
CA ASP A 382 -5.52 12.46 7.19
C ASP A 382 -5.21 12.64 5.69
N PRO A 383 -4.34 11.78 5.11
CA PRO A 383 -4.01 11.79 3.69
C PRO A 383 -5.15 11.21 2.84
N ASN A 384 -4.97 11.23 1.52
CA ASN A 384 -5.98 10.70 0.57
C ASN A 384 -6.13 9.15 0.60
N ALA A 385 -5.19 8.45 1.22
CA ALA A 385 -5.23 7.01 1.46
C ALA A 385 -4.87 6.72 2.94
N PRO A 386 -5.74 7.10 3.92
CA PRO A 386 -5.48 6.89 5.33
C PRO A 386 -5.58 5.42 5.73
N VAL A 387 -5.19 5.13 6.96
CA VAL A 387 -5.12 3.76 7.47
C VAL A 387 -6.45 2.99 7.39
N GLU A 388 -7.59 3.65 7.62
CA GLU A 388 -8.92 3.03 7.53
C GLU A 388 -9.26 2.60 6.10
N VAL A 389 -8.93 3.44 5.12
CA VAL A 389 -9.11 3.11 3.70
C VAL A 389 -8.26 1.90 3.31
N GLY A 390 -6.98 1.92 3.67
CA GLY A 390 -6.10 0.78 3.44
C GLY A 390 -6.59 -0.51 4.10
N HIS A 391 -7.10 -0.40 5.35
CA HIS A 391 -7.69 -1.54 6.05
C HIS A 391 -8.93 -2.10 5.33
N ARG A 392 -9.85 -1.25 4.85
CA ARG A 392 -11.05 -1.70 4.13
C ARG A 392 -10.70 -2.38 2.83
N THR A 393 -9.75 -1.84 2.09
CA THR A 393 -9.23 -2.45 0.87
C THR A 393 -8.57 -3.80 1.14
N CYS A 394 -7.65 -3.88 2.10
CA CYS A 394 -7.02 -5.15 2.49
C CYS A 394 -8.02 -6.16 3.02
N THR A 395 -9.06 -5.73 3.75
CA THR A 395 -10.12 -6.62 4.23
C THR A 395 -10.87 -7.25 3.05
N ALA A 396 -11.26 -6.46 2.05
CA ALA A 396 -11.94 -7.00 0.87
C ALA A 396 -11.04 -7.97 0.08
N CYS A 397 -9.76 -7.67 -0.07
CA CYS A 397 -8.77 -8.57 -0.69
C CYS A 397 -8.65 -9.89 0.09
N ASN A 398 -8.44 -9.81 1.42
CA ASN A 398 -8.27 -10.99 2.27
C ASN A 398 -9.53 -11.85 2.32
N LEU A 399 -10.73 -11.24 2.36
CA LEU A 399 -11.99 -11.99 2.28
C LEU A 399 -12.10 -12.77 0.97
N GLY A 400 -11.62 -12.21 -0.16
CA GLY A 400 -11.52 -12.93 -1.43
C GLY A 400 -10.63 -14.16 -1.34
N ASN A 401 -9.44 -14.04 -0.74
CA ASN A 401 -8.53 -15.16 -0.53
C ASN A 401 -9.09 -16.20 0.43
N ILE A 402 -9.72 -15.78 1.53
CA ILE A 402 -10.35 -16.70 2.49
C ILE A 402 -11.50 -17.46 1.82
N ALA A 403 -12.40 -16.77 1.10
CA ALA A 403 -13.49 -17.43 0.37
C ALA A 403 -12.97 -18.47 -0.61
N HIS A 404 -11.89 -18.13 -1.36
CA HIS A 404 -11.22 -19.06 -2.26
C HIS A 404 -10.67 -20.29 -1.54
N GLU A 405 -10.02 -20.12 -0.39
CA GLU A 405 -9.40 -21.20 0.40
C GLU A 405 -10.48 -22.14 0.99
N VAL A 406 -11.52 -21.56 1.59
CA VAL A 406 -12.60 -22.34 2.23
C VAL A 406 -13.63 -22.89 1.23
N LYS A 407 -13.61 -22.45 -0.02
CA LYS A 407 -14.48 -22.88 -1.12
C LYS A 407 -15.98 -22.73 -0.82
N HIS A 408 -16.37 -21.70 -0.11
CA HIS A 408 -17.76 -21.32 0.08
C HIS A 408 -17.89 -19.81 0.29
N ALA A 409 -19.12 -19.29 0.14
CA ALA A 409 -19.41 -17.88 0.33
C ALA A 409 -19.20 -17.45 1.78
N ILE A 410 -18.61 -16.25 1.97
CA ILE A 410 -18.46 -15.62 3.27
C ILE A 410 -19.48 -14.49 3.35
N LYS A 411 -20.31 -14.49 4.39
CA LYS A 411 -21.31 -13.46 4.65
C LYS A 411 -20.97 -12.70 5.92
N ARG A 412 -21.22 -11.39 5.90
CA ARG A 412 -21.15 -10.58 7.11
C ARG A 412 -22.35 -10.91 8.00
N ASP A 413 -22.12 -11.24 9.25
CA ASP A 413 -23.18 -11.37 10.24
C ASP A 413 -23.95 -10.05 10.35
N GLN A 414 -25.29 -10.13 10.40
CA GLN A 414 -26.18 -8.97 10.48
C GLN A 414 -26.22 -8.39 11.89
#